data_ae343adb973b2d01353949a025b6a760
#
_entry.id   ae343adb973b2d01353949a025b6a760
#
_cell.length_a   1.000
_cell.length_b   1.000
_cell.length_c   1.000
_cell.angle_alpha   90.00
_cell.angle_beta   90.00
_cell.angle_gamma   90.00
#
_symmetry.space_group_name_H-M   'P 1'
#
loop_
_entity.id
_entity.type
_entity.pdbx_description
1 polymer ?
#
loop_
_entity_poly.entity_id
_entity_poly.type
_entity_poly.pdbx_seq_one_letter_code
_entity_poly.pdbx_strand_id
1 'polypeptide(L)'
;MSQKKFIIDADTGSDDAVAILMALRDPTVEVLGITLVSGNVPLQQGILNTLYTAELCEVPVNVYAGADRPLTRNYIEEYTLKDFSARVRTLSPDSVSGQCVHGVDGMGDIGIKPENEQYEEQGAVDYLIKSFSESPNEITLVTLGPLTNIANAINEDPTIVNKIEHCYIMGGTSDGTGNVSAAAEYNIWVDPEAAKIVFDSGLDITMVGWDNSFKYAMLKEKEINDLKSLNTKYADFCVDIQKTLTELTHETYGFYGFDLPDPITMAIALDNSIILESQQLHVLVDTREGITRGQTIVDYFNAEKGKQNVRVVTKSDNEGFLNLLTSLVK
;
A
#
# COMPACT_ATOMS: atom_id res chain seq x y z
N MET A 1 14.84 15.40 -18.45
CA MET A 1 15.40 14.39 -17.55
C MET A 1 14.76 13.08 -17.95
N SER A 2 15.46 11.94 -17.82
CA SER A 2 14.78 10.63 -18.00
C SER A 2 13.72 10.45 -16.94
N GLN A 3 12.58 9.85 -17.29
CA GLN A 3 11.56 9.47 -16.31
C GLN A 3 12.14 8.45 -15.31
N LYS A 4 11.68 8.50 -14.06
CA LYS A 4 11.94 7.42 -13.09
C LYS A 4 11.12 6.19 -13.52
N LYS A 5 11.70 5.01 -13.42
CA LYS A 5 11.01 3.76 -13.74
C LYS A 5 10.48 3.13 -12.47
N PHE A 6 9.17 2.87 -12.42
CA PHE A 6 8.51 2.25 -11.26
C PHE A 6 7.93 0.89 -11.62
N ILE A 7 8.03 -0.04 -10.69
CA ILE A 7 7.13 -1.20 -10.57
C ILE A 7 6.37 -1.04 -9.27
N ILE A 8 5.06 -1.24 -9.31
CA ILE A 8 4.17 -1.14 -8.15
C ILE A 8 3.69 -2.54 -7.80
N ASP A 9 3.76 -2.93 -6.52
CA ASP A 9 3.17 -4.17 -5.99
C ASP A 9 2.04 -3.77 -5.03
N ALA A 10 0.80 -4.19 -5.31
CA ALA A 10 -0.41 -3.68 -4.67
C ALA A 10 -1.43 -4.79 -4.39
N ASP A 11 -2.34 -4.56 -3.46
CA ASP A 11 -3.51 -5.43 -3.20
C ASP A 11 -4.85 -4.70 -3.46
N THR A 12 -4.86 -3.86 -4.41
CA THR A 12 -5.68 -2.73 -4.83
C THR A 12 -7.05 -2.63 -4.16
N GLY A 13 -7.02 -2.00 -3.00
CA GLY A 13 -8.15 -1.36 -2.37
C GLY A 13 -8.29 0.10 -2.83
N SER A 14 -9.08 0.88 -2.09
CA SER A 14 -9.43 2.24 -2.48
C SER A 14 -8.27 3.23 -2.37
N ASP A 15 -7.36 3.05 -1.44
CA ASP A 15 -6.16 3.88 -1.28
C ASP A 15 -5.06 3.47 -2.26
N ASP A 16 -4.82 2.16 -2.49
CA ASP A 16 -3.96 1.69 -3.58
C ASP A 16 -4.35 2.32 -4.92
N ALA A 17 -5.65 2.33 -5.23
CA ALA A 17 -6.15 2.88 -6.48
C ALA A 17 -5.81 4.37 -6.64
N VAL A 18 -5.87 5.15 -5.56
CA VAL A 18 -5.43 6.55 -5.56
C VAL A 18 -3.92 6.64 -5.77
N ALA A 19 -3.12 5.80 -5.11
CA ALA A 19 -1.66 5.78 -5.27
C ALA A 19 -1.26 5.40 -6.71
N ILE A 20 -1.90 4.38 -7.29
CA ILE A 20 -1.70 3.96 -8.69
C ILE A 20 -2.06 5.08 -9.64
N LEU A 21 -3.21 5.74 -9.44
CA LEU A 21 -3.61 6.90 -10.23
C LEU A 21 -2.55 8.01 -10.16
N MET A 22 -2.02 8.32 -8.98
CA MET A 22 -0.96 9.32 -8.82
C MET A 22 0.27 8.97 -9.67
N ALA A 23 0.74 7.73 -9.61
CA ALA A 23 1.91 7.28 -10.38
C ALA A 23 1.64 7.33 -11.89
N LEU A 24 0.48 6.86 -12.36
CA LEU A 24 0.12 6.85 -13.78
C LEU A 24 -0.06 8.26 -14.38
N ARG A 25 -0.42 9.23 -13.55
CA ARG A 25 -0.63 10.62 -13.98
C ARG A 25 0.58 11.54 -13.78
N ASP A 26 1.61 11.08 -13.08
CA ASP A 26 2.84 11.86 -12.92
C ASP A 26 3.72 11.76 -14.17
N PRO A 27 3.96 12.88 -14.90
CA PRO A 27 4.73 12.87 -16.13
C PRO A 27 6.22 12.57 -15.91
N THR A 28 6.70 12.57 -14.68
CA THR A 28 8.11 12.31 -14.33
C THR A 28 8.40 10.84 -14.12
N VAL A 29 7.38 9.98 -14.14
CA VAL A 29 7.46 8.54 -13.88
C VAL A 29 6.96 7.74 -15.07
N GLU A 30 7.59 6.61 -15.32
CA GLU A 30 7.15 5.53 -16.19
C GLU A 30 6.81 4.32 -15.32
N VAL A 31 5.54 3.93 -15.24
CA VAL A 31 5.13 2.70 -14.57
C VAL A 31 5.28 1.53 -15.55
N LEU A 32 6.29 0.68 -15.32
CA LEU A 32 6.63 -0.45 -16.21
C LEU A 32 5.62 -1.59 -16.08
N GLY A 33 5.00 -1.73 -14.92
CA GLY A 33 3.98 -2.75 -14.64
C GLY A 33 3.53 -2.72 -13.19
N ILE A 34 2.37 -3.36 -12.95
CA ILE A 34 1.78 -3.46 -11.61
C ILE A 34 1.60 -4.94 -11.30
N THR A 35 2.19 -5.40 -10.21
CA THR A 35 2.03 -6.76 -9.68
C THR A 35 0.99 -6.76 -8.57
N LEU A 36 0.13 -7.77 -8.55
CA LEU A 36 -0.96 -7.86 -7.57
C LEU A 36 -0.72 -8.99 -6.58
N VAL A 37 -1.07 -8.73 -5.34
CA VAL A 37 -1.10 -9.69 -4.23
C VAL A 37 -2.49 -9.69 -3.61
N SER A 38 -2.90 -10.77 -2.98
CA SER A 38 -4.13 -10.78 -2.18
C SER A 38 -3.89 -10.10 -0.82
N GLY A 39 -4.80 -9.22 -0.44
CA GLY A 39 -4.73 -8.49 0.83
C GLY A 39 -6.07 -7.82 1.12
N ASN A 40 -6.23 -6.53 0.84
CA ASN A 40 -7.45 -5.74 1.01
C ASN A 40 -8.67 -6.41 0.37
N VAL A 41 -8.46 -7.05 -0.77
CA VAL A 41 -9.45 -7.86 -1.51
C VAL A 41 -8.81 -9.15 -2.02
N PRO A 42 -9.60 -10.15 -2.44
CA PRO A 42 -9.09 -11.30 -3.17
C PRO A 42 -8.32 -10.87 -4.43
N LEU A 43 -7.26 -11.60 -4.78
CA LEU A 43 -6.37 -11.28 -5.90
C LEU A 43 -7.11 -10.87 -7.18
N GLN A 44 -8.13 -11.63 -7.59
CA GLN A 44 -8.89 -11.34 -8.80
C GLN A 44 -9.61 -9.99 -8.74
N GLN A 45 -10.14 -9.62 -7.58
CA GLN A 45 -10.79 -8.32 -7.39
C GLN A 45 -9.75 -7.18 -7.45
N GLY A 46 -8.58 -7.35 -6.82
CA GLY A 46 -7.48 -6.37 -6.91
C GLY A 46 -7.02 -6.14 -8.35
N ILE A 47 -6.95 -7.20 -9.17
CA ILE A 47 -6.66 -7.09 -10.60
C ILE A 47 -7.71 -6.22 -11.31
N LEU A 48 -9.01 -6.47 -11.10
CA LEU A 48 -10.07 -5.69 -11.72
C LEU A 48 -10.03 -4.21 -11.29
N ASN A 49 -9.78 -3.95 -10.02
CA ASN A 49 -9.65 -2.59 -9.47
C ASN A 49 -8.48 -1.83 -10.12
N THR A 50 -7.33 -2.51 -10.30
CA THR A 50 -6.15 -1.95 -10.97
C THR A 50 -6.42 -1.65 -12.44
N LEU A 51 -7.04 -2.59 -13.16
CA LEU A 51 -7.39 -2.40 -14.57
C LEU A 51 -8.34 -1.22 -14.75
N TYR A 52 -9.36 -1.10 -13.90
CA TYR A 52 -10.26 0.06 -13.92
C TYR A 52 -9.51 1.38 -13.67
N THR A 53 -8.60 1.40 -12.71
CA THR A 53 -7.80 2.59 -12.39
C THR A 53 -6.93 3.02 -13.58
N ALA A 54 -6.32 2.06 -14.28
CA ALA A 54 -5.54 2.31 -15.49
C ALA A 54 -6.41 2.84 -16.65
N GLU A 55 -7.59 2.24 -16.86
CA GLU A 55 -8.58 2.73 -17.85
C GLU A 55 -9.02 4.16 -17.54
N LEU A 56 -9.34 4.46 -16.28
CA LEU A 56 -9.71 5.81 -15.85
C LEU A 56 -8.62 6.83 -16.17
N CYS A 57 -7.35 6.45 -15.97
CA CYS A 57 -6.18 7.28 -16.27
C CYS A 57 -5.88 7.37 -17.77
N GLU A 58 -6.47 6.51 -18.62
CA GLU A 58 -6.19 6.41 -20.06
C GLU A 58 -4.70 6.08 -20.34
N VAL A 59 -4.04 5.36 -19.41
CA VAL A 59 -2.65 4.97 -19.49
C VAL A 59 -2.57 3.45 -19.57
N PRO A 60 -2.08 2.88 -20.69
CA PRO A 60 -1.87 1.44 -20.77
C PRO A 60 -0.74 1.02 -19.82
N VAL A 61 -1.00 0.05 -18.97
CA VAL A 61 -0.02 -0.56 -18.07
C VAL A 61 -0.27 -2.05 -17.99
N ASN A 62 0.81 -2.84 -17.94
CA ASN A 62 0.72 -4.29 -17.79
C ASN A 62 0.44 -4.65 -16.33
N VAL A 63 -0.49 -5.57 -16.11
CA VAL A 63 -0.91 -6.05 -14.79
C VAL A 63 -0.60 -7.53 -14.67
N TYR A 64 0.03 -7.94 -13.57
CA TYR A 64 0.54 -9.30 -13.35
C TYR A 64 -0.06 -9.90 -12.09
N ALA A 65 -0.67 -11.08 -12.21
CA ALA A 65 -1.21 -11.81 -11.06
C ALA A 65 -0.08 -12.43 -10.23
N GLY A 66 -0.11 -12.22 -8.92
CA GLY A 66 0.85 -12.75 -7.96
C GLY A 66 0.23 -13.71 -6.95
N ALA A 67 0.65 -13.63 -5.69
CA ALA A 67 0.23 -14.53 -4.64
C ALA A 67 -1.25 -14.30 -4.25
N ASP A 68 -2.02 -15.39 -4.23
CA ASP A 68 -3.42 -15.39 -3.79
C ASP A 68 -3.57 -15.63 -2.29
N ARG A 69 -2.46 -15.84 -1.57
CA ARG A 69 -2.39 -16.12 -0.13
C ARG A 69 -1.01 -15.83 0.46
N PRO A 70 -0.90 -15.63 1.79
CA PRO A 70 0.38 -15.48 2.50
C PRO A 70 1.27 -16.72 2.40
N LEU A 71 2.59 -16.57 2.63
CA LEU A 71 3.59 -17.65 2.55
C LEU A 71 3.26 -18.86 3.42
N THR A 72 2.80 -18.63 4.65
CA THR A 72 2.68 -19.72 5.65
C THR A 72 1.27 -19.95 6.14
N ARG A 73 0.29 -19.13 5.72
CA ARG A 73 -1.07 -19.20 6.27
C ARG A 73 -2.15 -19.19 5.20
N ASN A 74 -3.12 -20.10 5.32
CA ASN A 74 -4.39 -20.06 4.59
C ASN A 74 -5.37 -19.04 5.24
N TYR A 75 -4.87 -17.88 5.67
CA TYR A 75 -5.57 -16.99 6.60
C TYR A 75 -6.53 -15.99 5.97
N ILE A 76 -6.36 -15.65 4.70
CA ILE A 76 -7.11 -14.54 4.10
C ILE A 76 -8.62 -14.79 4.15
N GLU A 77 -9.06 -16.04 3.95
CA GLU A 77 -10.50 -16.35 4.02
C GLU A 77 -11.06 -16.43 5.44
N GLU A 78 -10.25 -16.81 6.43
CA GLU A 78 -10.76 -17.06 7.79
C GLU A 78 -10.57 -15.88 8.74
N TYR A 79 -9.50 -15.11 8.61
CA TYR A 79 -9.13 -14.06 9.56
C TYR A 79 -9.49 -12.65 9.11
N THR A 80 -9.22 -12.27 7.85
CA THR A 80 -9.57 -10.93 7.34
C THR A 80 -11.07 -10.70 7.30
N LEU A 81 -11.86 -11.71 6.90
CA LEU A 81 -13.31 -11.58 6.83
C LEU A 81 -14.00 -11.75 8.19
N LYS A 82 -13.48 -12.58 9.11
CA LYS A 82 -14.13 -12.85 10.40
C LYS A 82 -13.67 -11.97 11.55
N ASP A 83 -12.36 -11.72 11.69
CA ASP A 83 -11.86 -11.02 12.87
C ASP A 83 -11.84 -9.50 12.68
N PHE A 84 -11.51 -9.01 11.50
CA PHE A 84 -11.65 -7.60 11.20
C PHE A 84 -13.15 -7.24 11.14
N SER A 85 -13.97 -8.04 10.48
CA SER A 85 -15.42 -7.87 10.46
C SER A 85 -16.06 -8.04 11.84
N ALA A 86 -15.50 -8.86 12.75
CA ALA A 86 -15.99 -8.96 14.11
C ALA A 86 -15.69 -7.71 14.93
N ARG A 87 -14.56 -7.02 14.68
CA ARG A 87 -14.25 -5.74 15.33
C ARG A 87 -15.08 -4.60 14.76
N VAL A 88 -15.28 -4.56 13.45
CA VAL A 88 -16.16 -3.57 12.78
C VAL A 88 -17.62 -3.83 13.15
N ARG A 89 -18.07 -5.11 13.28
CA ARG A 89 -19.42 -5.46 13.75
C ARG A 89 -19.70 -5.03 15.19
N THR A 90 -18.69 -4.95 16.04
CA THR A 90 -18.88 -4.40 17.40
C THR A 90 -19.11 -2.89 17.38
N LEU A 91 -18.70 -2.20 16.32
CA LEU A 91 -18.96 -0.77 16.13
C LEU A 91 -20.31 -0.48 15.44
N SER A 92 -20.82 -1.42 14.62
CA SER A 92 -22.14 -1.30 13.98
C SER A 92 -22.80 -2.68 13.84
N PRO A 93 -23.61 -3.13 14.83
CA PRO A 93 -24.26 -4.44 14.84
C PRO A 93 -25.18 -4.73 13.64
N ASP A 94 -25.68 -3.68 12.99
CA ASP A 94 -26.63 -3.75 11.88
C ASP A 94 -25.95 -3.62 10.49
N SER A 95 -24.62 -3.41 10.42
CA SER A 95 -23.95 -3.35 9.13
C SER A 95 -23.76 -4.76 8.56
N VAL A 96 -24.49 -5.05 7.50
CA VAL A 96 -24.42 -6.32 6.75
C VAL A 96 -23.04 -6.47 6.06
N SER A 97 -22.33 -5.37 5.90
CA SER A 97 -21.04 -5.26 5.19
C SER A 97 -19.82 -5.16 6.11
N GLY A 98 -19.85 -5.70 7.32
CA GLY A 98 -18.69 -5.70 8.24
C GLY A 98 -17.44 -6.35 7.68
N GLN A 99 -17.19 -6.22 6.39
CA GLN A 99 -16.21 -7.05 5.73
C GLN A 99 -14.94 -6.33 5.34
N CYS A 100 -14.99 -5.10 4.93
CA CYS A 100 -13.76 -4.47 4.42
C CYS A 100 -13.79 -2.97 4.68
N VAL A 101 -12.68 -2.43 5.13
CA VAL A 101 -12.44 -0.98 5.26
C VAL A 101 -12.72 -0.28 3.93
N HIS A 102 -12.40 -0.95 2.81
CA HIS A 102 -12.54 -0.45 1.45
C HIS A 102 -13.84 -0.85 0.75
N GLY A 103 -14.80 -1.50 1.43
CA GLY A 103 -15.99 -2.11 0.82
C GLY A 103 -15.75 -3.55 0.35
N VAL A 104 -16.81 -4.23 -0.09
CA VAL A 104 -16.75 -5.63 -0.58
C VAL A 104 -15.96 -5.72 -1.89
N ASP A 105 -16.12 -4.72 -2.76
CA ASP A 105 -15.41 -4.61 -4.03
C ASP A 105 -14.02 -3.95 -3.89
N GLY A 106 -13.66 -3.48 -2.69
CA GLY A 106 -12.43 -2.75 -2.43
C GLY A 106 -12.42 -1.31 -2.94
N MET A 107 -13.53 -0.83 -3.51
CA MET A 107 -13.68 0.49 -4.12
C MET A 107 -14.89 1.25 -3.57
N GLY A 108 -15.16 1.11 -2.25
CA GLY A 108 -16.26 1.79 -1.57
C GLY A 108 -17.65 1.33 -1.99
N ASP A 109 -17.76 0.17 -2.62
CA ASP A 109 -19.01 -0.42 -3.14
C ASP A 109 -19.77 0.51 -4.11
N ILE A 110 -19.02 1.31 -4.90
CA ILE A 110 -19.62 2.20 -5.90
C ILE A 110 -19.93 1.51 -7.24
N GLY A 111 -19.64 0.20 -7.36
CA GLY A 111 -20.09 -0.64 -8.46
C GLY A 111 -19.34 -0.42 -9.78
N ILE A 112 -18.08 0.05 -9.73
CA ILE A 112 -17.22 0.24 -10.90
C ILE A 112 -16.62 -1.07 -11.37
N LYS A 113 -16.38 -1.18 -12.70
CA LYS A 113 -15.73 -2.33 -13.33
C LYS A 113 -14.95 -1.88 -14.56
N PRO A 114 -13.81 -2.52 -14.87
CA PRO A 114 -13.09 -2.24 -16.12
C PRO A 114 -13.90 -2.74 -17.33
N GLU A 115 -13.72 -2.09 -18.49
CA GLU A 115 -14.26 -2.56 -19.77
C GLU A 115 -13.49 -3.79 -20.29
N ASN A 116 -12.17 -3.84 -20.02
CA ASN A 116 -11.30 -4.94 -20.37
C ASN A 116 -10.71 -5.59 -19.10
N GLU A 117 -10.97 -6.88 -18.91
CA GLU A 117 -10.49 -7.66 -17.74
C GLU A 117 -9.22 -8.46 -18.06
N GLN A 118 -8.53 -8.18 -19.17
CA GLN A 118 -7.31 -8.90 -19.55
C GLN A 118 -6.10 -8.38 -18.79
N TYR A 119 -5.31 -9.32 -18.30
CA TYR A 119 -4.02 -9.07 -17.66
C TYR A 119 -2.98 -10.06 -18.21
N GLU A 120 -1.71 -9.88 -17.85
CA GLU A 120 -0.60 -10.68 -18.39
C GLU A 120 -0.66 -12.14 -17.93
N GLU A 121 -0.34 -13.07 -18.85
CA GLU A 121 -0.24 -14.51 -18.52
C GLU A 121 0.99 -14.82 -17.62
N GLN A 122 2.03 -13.99 -17.71
CA GLN A 122 3.23 -14.12 -16.88
C GLN A 122 2.89 -13.82 -15.41
N GLY A 123 3.36 -14.66 -14.48
CA GLY A 123 3.19 -14.41 -13.05
C GLY A 123 4.03 -13.23 -12.54
N ALA A 124 3.55 -12.61 -11.45
CA ALA A 124 4.20 -11.44 -10.84
C ALA A 124 5.67 -11.72 -10.43
N VAL A 125 5.96 -12.87 -9.85
CA VAL A 125 7.31 -13.23 -9.38
C VAL A 125 8.29 -13.30 -10.56
N ASP A 126 7.93 -14.01 -11.64
CA ASP A 126 8.74 -14.10 -12.85
C ASP A 126 8.96 -12.71 -13.48
N TYR A 127 7.91 -11.88 -13.50
CA TYR A 127 8.00 -10.52 -14.00
C TYR A 127 8.97 -9.65 -13.19
N LEU A 128 8.88 -9.69 -11.86
CA LEU A 128 9.76 -8.95 -10.96
C LEU A 128 11.24 -9.36 -11.17
N ILE A 129 11.52 -10.68 -11.12
CA ILE A 129 12.87 -11.21 -11.30
C ILE A 129 13.44 -10.79 -12.66
N LYS A 130 12.67 -10.94 -13.72
CA LYS A 130 13.07 -10.57 -15.08
C LYS A 130 13.35 -9.08 -15.18
N SER A 131 12.43 -8.23 -14.75
CA SER A 131 12.54 -6.78 -14.90
C SER A 131 13.76 -6.21 -14.18
N PHE A 132 13.99 -6.61 -12.92
CA PHE A 132 15.17 -6.17 -12.17
C PHE A 132 16.47 -6.74 -12.74
N SER A 133 16.44 -7.92 -13.35
CA SER A 133 17.62 -8.53 -13.98
C SER A 133 17.99 -7.87 -15.32
N GLU A 134 16.99 -7.44 -16.08
CA GLU A 134 17.19 -6.76 -17.37
C GLU A 134 17.57 -5.29 -17.22
N SER A 135 17.17 -4.62 -16.13
CA SER A 135 17.41 -3.20 -15.85
C SER A 135 17.94 -2.98 -14.42
N PRO A 136 19.14 -3.51 -14.08
CA PRO A 136 19.66 -3.46 -12.73
C PRO A 136 19.96 -2.02 -12.27
N ASN A 137 19.49 -1.68 -11.08
CA ASN A 137 19.61 -0.36 -10.44
C ASN A 137 18.99 0.80 -11.26
N GLU A 138 17.95 0.50 -12.04
CA GLU A 138 17.20 1.51 -12.79
C GLU A 138 15.73 1.60 -12.38
N ILE A 139 15.24 0.61 -11.63
CA ILE A 139 13.82 0.46 -11.31
C ILE A 139 13.62 0.61 -9.81
N THR A 140 12.80 1.57 -9.44
CA THR A 140 12.28 1.75 -8.08
C THR A 140 11.06 0.85 -7.88
N LEU A 141 11.03 0.10 -6.79
CA LEU A 141 9.90 -0.70 -6.35
C LEU A 141 9.06 0.08 -5.35
N VAL A 142 7.74 0.13 -5.54
CA VAL A 142 6.80 0.69 -4.58
C VAL A 142 5.82 -0.41 -4.18
N THR A 143 5.84 -0.83 -2.91
CA THR A 143 4.93 -1.84 -2.38
C THR A 143 3.86 -1.18 -1.54
N LEU A 144 2.60 -1.47 -1.83
CA LEU A 144 1.43 -0.90 -1.18
C LEU A 144 0.65 -1.97 -0.40
N GLY A 145 0.82 -3.25 -0.75
CA GLY A 145 0.18 -4.39 -0.12
C GLY A 145 1.13 -5.31 0.68
N PRO A 146 0.64 -6.49 1.09
CA PRO A 146 1.45 -7.52 1.74
C PRO A 146 2.66 -7.94 0.90
N LEU A 147 3.81 -8.14 1.53
CA LEU A 147 5.10 -8.31 0.84
C LEU A 147 5.34 -9.72 0.25
N THR A 148 4.29 -10.52 0.07
CA THR A 148 4.36 -11.93 -0.34
C THR A 148 5.03 -12.11 -1.71
N ASN A 149 4.68 -11.26 -2.71
CA ASN A 149 5.31 -11.34 -4.03
C ASN A 149 6.80 -11.06 -3.98
N ILE A 150 7.19 -10.05 -3.21
CA ILE A 150 8.59 -9.62 -3.08
C ILE A 150 9.40 -10.68 -2.36
N ALA A 151 8.86 -11.26 -1.27
CA ALA A 151 9.49 -12.34 -0.56
C ALA A 151 9.66 -13.59 -1.43
N ASN A 152 8.66 -13.95 -2.25
CA ASN A 152 8.76 -15.04 -3.21
C ASN A 152 9.86 -14.77 -4.25
N ALA A 153 9.92 -13.56 -4.80
CA ALA A 153 10.94 -13.19 -5.77
C ALA A 153 12.36 -13.25 -5.17
N ILE A 154 12.54 -12.77 -3.92
CA ILE A 154 13.81 -12.86 -3.20
C ILE A 154 14.19 -14.32 -2.90
N ASN A 155 13.23 -15.16 -2.51
CA ASN A 155 13.47 -16.57 -2.25
C ASN A 155 13.88 -17.34 -3.50
N GLU A 156 13.32 -17.00 -4.66
CA GLU A 156 13.61 -17.63 -5.94
C GLU A 156 14.93 -17.14 -6.54
N ASP A 157 15.16 -15.83 -6.58
CA ASP A 157 16.44 -15.21 -6.98
C ASP A 157 16.89 -14.15 -5.96
N PRO A 158 17.67 -14.54 -4.93
CA PRO A 158 18.19 -13.59 -3.94
C PRO A 158 19.06 -12.46 -4.54
N THR A 159 19.55 -12.62 -5.77
CA THR A 159 20.40 -11.61 -6.41
C THR A 159 19.64 -10.36 -6.82
N ILE A 160 18.31 -10.40 -6.90
CA ILE A 160 17.48 -9.24 -7.27
C ILE A 160 17.61 -8.10 -6.26
N VAL A 161 17.87 -8.41 -4.99
CA VAL A 161 18.06 -7.42 -3.92
C VAL A 161 19.10 -6.36 -4.29
N ASN A 162 20.17 -6.76 -5.00
CA ASN A 162 21.22 -5.85 -5.44
C ASN A 162 20.94 -5.20 -6.81
N LYS A 163 19.77 -5.50 -7.41
CA LYS A 163 19.37 -4.98 -8.73
C LYS A 163 18.20 -4.00 -8.64
N ILE A 164 17.49 -3.96 -7.52
CA ILE A 164 16.45 -2.97 -7.24
C ILE A 164 17.15 -1.66 -6.84
N GLU A 165 16.78 -0.54 -7.50
CA GLU A 165 17.39 0.77 -7.22
C GLU A 165 17.05 1.21 -5.79
N HIS A 166 15.78 1.15 -5.43
CA HIS A 166 15.23 1.50 -4.11
C HIS A 166 13.87 0.87 -3.92
N CYS A 167 13.46 0.63 -2.68
CA CYS A 167 12.14 0.09 -2.34
C CYS A 167 11.42 1.01 -1.33
N TYR A 168 10.26 1.55 -1.74
CA TYR A 168 9.34 2.23 -0.83
C TYR A 168 8.28 1.23 -0.38
N ILE A 169 8.09 1.10 0.92
CA ILE A 169 7.12 0.17 1.52
C ILE A 169 6.09 0.96 2.30
N MET A 170 4.82 0.90 1.88
CA MET A 170 3.72 1.17 2.77
C MET A 170 3.52 -0.05 3.66
N GLY A 171 3.70 0.10 4.95
CA GLY A 171 3.51 -0.99 5.91
C GLY A 171 4.15 -0.77 7.26
N GLY A 172 3.63 -1.45 8.25
CA GLY A 172 4.09 -1.32 9.63
C GLY A 172 3.77 0.02 10.27
N THR A 173 4.42 0.28 11.39
CA THR A 173 4.33 1.56 12.10
C THR A 173 5.67 1.92 12.73
N SER A 174 5.92 3.21 12.86
CA SER A 174 7.14 3.71 13.50
C SER A 174 7.01 3.81 15.03
N ASP A 175 5.79 3.88 15.55
CA ASP A 175 5.51 4.09 16.98
C ASP A 175 4.88 2.86 17.68
N GLY A 176 4.70 1.75 16.96
CA GLY A 176 4.16 0.51 17.49
C GLY A 176 2.63 0.49 17.64
N THR A 177 1.92 1.48 17.09
CA THR A 177 0.46 1.53 17.10
C THR A 177 -0.09 0.76 15.90
N GLY A 178 -0.89 -0.28 16.11
CA GLY A 178 -1.50 -1.04 15.01
C GLY A 178 -2.87 -0.52 14.58
N ASN A 179 -3.29 -0.91 13.38
CA ASN A 179 -4.63 -0.65 12.83
C ASN A 179 -5.49 -1.92 12.78
N VAL A 180 -4.92 -3.09 12.50
CA VAL A 180 -5.62 -4.37 12.47
C VAL A 180 -5.56 -5.10 13.81
N SER A 181 -4.50 -4.94 14.56
CA SER A 181 -4.36 -5.35 15.95
C SER A 181 -3.83 -4.19 16.79
N ALA A 182 -3.72 -4.37 18.11
CA ALA A 182 -3.16 -3.32 18.97
C ALA A 182 -1.70 -2.96 18.63
N ALA A 183 -0.98 -3.84 17.95
CA ALA A 183 0.45 -3.73 17.72
C ALA A 183 0.89 -3.81 16.26
N ALA A 184 0.02 -4.27 15.36
CA ALA A 184 0.38 -4.54 13.99
C ALA A 184 -0.47 -3.75 12.98
N GLU A 185 0.20 -3.28 11.94
CA GLU A 185 -0.39 -2.73 10.75
C GLU A 185 -0.73 -3.88 9.77
N TYR A 186 -1.77 -3.66 8.94
CA TYR A 186 -2.43 -4.68 8.14
C TYR A 186 -1.49 -5.41 7.16
N ASN A 187 -0.71 -4.70 6.35
CA ASN A 187 0.16 -5.30 5.34
C ASN A 187 1.20 -6.26 5.94
N ILE A 188 1.79 -5.84 7.07
CA ILE A 188 2.75 -6.66 7.80
C ILE A 188 2.05 -7.79 8.56
N TRP A 189 0.83 -7.55 9.09
CA TRP A 189 0.08 -8.55 9.83
C TRP A 189 -0.44 -9.70 8.95
N VAL A 190 -0.81 -9.41 7.69
CA VAL A 190 -1.26 -10.42 6.72
C VAL A 190 -0.16 -11.44 6.44
N ASP A 191 1.07 -11.01 6.19
CA ASP A 191 2.20 -11.91 5.92
C ASP A 191 3.49 -11.44 6.62
N PRO A 192 3.58 -11.61 7.94
CA PRO A 192 4.76 -11.19 8.68
C PRO A 192 6.02 -12.00 8.33
N GLU A 193 5.88 -13.24 7.85
CA GLU A 193 6.98 -14.05 7.34
C GLU A 193 7.56 -13.44 6.06
N ALA A 194 6.72 -13.02 5.12
CA ALA A 194 7.17 -12.31 3.93
C ALA A 194 7.83 -10.97 4.28
N ALA A 195 7.19 -10.20 5.15
CA ALA A 195 7.75 -8.93 5.62
C ALA A 195 9.14 -9.13 6.25
N LYS A 196 9.29 -10.15 7.11
CA LYS A 196 10.58 -10.48 7.71
C LYS A 196 11.65 -10.80 6.65
N ILE A 197 11.33 -11.60 5.63
CA ILE A 197 12.26 -11.93 4.54
C ILE A 197 12.72 -10.65 3.84
N VAL A 198 11.79 -9.76 3.50
CA VAL A 198 12.10 -8.50 2.79
C VAL A 198 12.95 -7.58 3.66
N PHE A 199 12.59 -7.36 4.93
CA PHE A 199 13.34 -6.48 5.85
C PHE A 199 14.73 -7.02 6.17
N ASP A 200 14.92 -8.33 6.20
CA ASP A 200 16.22 -8.96 6.48
C ASP A 200 17.08 -9.14 5.20
N SER A 201 16.54 -8.89 4.02
CA SER A 201 17.19 -9.18 2.73
C SER A 201 18.41 -8.32 2.43
N GLY A 202 18.50 -7.14 3.01
CA GLY A 202 19.51 -6.11 2.69
C GLY A 202 19.12 -5.19 1.55
N LEU A 203 17.89 -5.23 1.09
CA LEU A 203 17.28 -4.28 0.15
C LEU A 203 17.35 -2.85 0.74
N ASP A 204 17.55 -1.85 -0.10
CA ASP A 204 17.50 -0.45 0.32
C ASP A 204 16.04 0.00 0.46
N ILE A 205 15.57 0.07 1.72
CA ILE A 205 14.16 0.25 2.07
C ILE A 205 13.92 1.62 2.70
N THR A 206 12.89 2.31 2.21
CA THR A 206 12.20 3.39 2.93
C THR A 206 10.82 2.90 3.36
N MET A 207 10.58 2.80 4.67
CA MET A 207 9.30 2.43 5.26
C MET A 207 8.48 3.68 5.59
N VAL A 208 7.25 3.71 5.09
CA VAL A 208 6.23 4.71 5.42
C VAL A 208 5.11 3.99 6.16
N GLY A 209 5.10 4.11 7.49
CA GLY A 209 4.15 3.39 8.33
C GLY A 209 2.75 4.02 8.33
N TRP A 210 1.75 3.25 8.75
CA TRP A 210 0.37 3.72 8.91
C TRP A 210 0.26 4.92 9.87
N ASP A 211 1.06 4.96 10.91
CA ASP A 211 1.12 6.10 11.84
C ASP A 211 1.50 7.41 11.14
N ASN A 212 2.24 7.34 10.04
CA ASN A 212 2.59 8.50 9.21
C ASN A 212 1.36 8.99 8.41
N SER A 213 0.61 8.10 7.77
CA SER A 213 -0.60 8.47 7.03
C SER A 213 -1.67 9.06 7.94
N PHE A 214 -1.92 8.44 9.09
CA PHE A 214 -2.89 8.92 10.05
C PHE A 214 -2.60 10.34 10.56
N LYS A 215 -1.31 10.70 10.66
CA LYS A 215 -0.86 12.03 11.11
C LYS A 215 -0.79 13.06 9.98
N TYR A 216 -0.38 12.65 8.76
CA TYR A 216 0.03 13.58 7.70
C TYR A 216 -0.72 13.41 6.37
N ALA A 217 -1.56 12.38 6.22
CA ALA A 217 -2.37 12.15 5.02
C ALA A 217 -3.87 11.95 5.33
N MET A 218 -4.33 12.47 6.46
CA MET A 218 -5.74 12.49 6.83
C MET A 218 -6.46 13.61 6.08
N LEU A 219 -7.42 13.26 5.25
CA LEU A 219 -8.32 14.19 4.58
C LEU A 219 -9.63 14.28 5.39
N LYS A 220 -9.98 15.51 5.77
CA LYS A 220 -11.24 15.82 6.46
C LYS A 220 -12.16 16.55 5.50
N GLU A 221 -13.33 16.93 5.98
CA GLU A 221 -14.39 17.57 5.18
C GLU A 221 -13.88 18.71 4.30
N LYS A 222 -12.94 19.52 4.79
CA LYS A 222 -12.37 20.64 4.03
C LYS A 222 -11.57 20.13 2.82
N GLU A 223 -10.61 19.23 3.04
CA GLU A 223 -9.73 18.70 2.00
C GLU A 223 -10.55 17.89 0.97
N ILE A 224 -11.55 17.13 1.43
CA ILE A 224 -12.51 16.40 0.57
C ILE A 224 -13.28 17.39 -0.32
N ASN A 225 -13.82 18.45 0.24
CA ASN A 225 -14.55 19.48 -0.52
C ASN A 225 -13.64 20.21 -1.51
N ASP A 226 -12.40 20.50 -1.12
CA ASP A 226 -11.40 21.11 -2.00
C ASP A 226 -11.13 20.21 -3.22
N LEU A 227 -10.93 18.89 -3.03
CA LEU A 227 -10.78 17.94 -4.13
C LEU A 227 -12.02 17.88 -5.01
N LYS A 228 -13.21 17.73 -4.43
CA LYS A 228 -14.48 17.69 -5.17
C LYS A 228 -14.72 18.98 -5.99
N SER A 229 -14.26 20.14 -5.50
CA SER A 229 -14.37 21.42 -6.21
C SER A 229 -13.58 21.49 -7.52
N LEU A 230 -12.63 20.58 -7.74
CA LEU A 230 -11.88 20.46 -8.99
C LEU A 230 -12.77 20.03 -10.16
N ASN A 231 -13.89 19.33 -9.90
CA ASN A 231 -14.85 18.84 -10.89
C ASN A 231 -14.16 18.03 -12.00
N THR A 232 -13.25 17.13 -11.63
CA THR A 232 -12.59 16.19 -12.55
C THR A 232 -12.99 14.77 -12.21
N LYS A 233 -13.00 13.87 -13.23
CA LYS A 233 -13.28 12.44 -13.02
C LYS A 233 -12.29 11.81 -12.03
N TYR A 234 -11.07 12.31 -11.96
CA TYR A 234 -10.01 11.81 -11.09
C TYR A 234 -10.21 12.21 -9.63
N ALA A 235 -10.56 13.48 -9.38
CA ALA A 235 -10.85 13.97 -8.03
C ALA A 235 -12.11 13.31 -7.47
N ASP A 236 -13.16 13.17 -8.32
CA ASP A 236 -14.38 12.47 -7.93
C ASP A 236 -14.08 11.01 -7.58
N PHE A 237 -13.33 10.29 -8.43
CA PHE A 237 -12.92 8.93 -8.17
C PHE A 237 -12.18 8.80 -6.84
N CYS A 238 -11.14 9.60 -6.60
CA CYS A 238 -10.33 9.55 -5.37
C CYS A 238 -11.16 9.71 -4.09
N VAL A 239 -12.27 10.44 -4.15
CA VAL A 239 -13.16 10.65 -2.99
C VAL A 239 -14.24 9.57 -2.91
N ASP A 240 -14.89 9.24 -4.04
CA ASP A 240 -16.07 8.37 -4.04
C ASP A 240 -15.74 6.95 -3.63
N ILE A 241 -14.56 6.43 -4.02
CA ILE A 241 -14.11 5.10 -3.61
C ILE A 241 -13.78 5.00 -2.11
N GLN A 242 -13.64 6.13 -1.39
CA GLN A 242 -13.38 6.16 0.06
C GLN A 242 -14.68 6.20 0.90
N LYS A 243 -15.83 5.97 0.29
CA LYS A 243 -17.14 6.04 0.97
C LYS A 243 -17.19 5.19 2.23
N THR A 244 -16.86 3.91 2.11
CA THR A 244 -16.91 2.96 3.24
C THR A 244 -15.94 3.35 4.35
N LEU A 245 -14.72 3.75 4.00
CA LEU A 245 -13.73 4.22 4.96
C LEU A 245 -14.17 5.51 5.66
N THR A 246 -14.81 6.43 4.94
CA THR A 246 -15.36 7.67 5.50
C THR A 246 -16.44 7.38 6.53
N GLU A 247 -17.35 6.45 6.24
CA GLU A 247 -18.40 6.01 7.15
C GLU A 247 -17.80 5.37 8.41
N LEU A 248 -16.82 4.47 8.25
CA LEU A 248 -16.10 3.83 9.34
C LEU A 248 -15.36 4.84 10.23
N THR A 249 -14.69 5.82 9.63
CA THR A 249 -14.00 6.89 10.36
C THR A 249 -14.97 7.72 11.18
N HIS A 250 -16.15 8.03 10.60
CA HIS A 250 -17.18 8.74 11.34
C HIS A 250 -17.71 7.93 12.52
N GLU A 251 -17.97 6.64 12.35
CA GLU A 251 -18.43 5.76 13.43
C GLU A 251 -17.38 5.61 14.54
N THR A 252 -16.09 5.51 14.16
CA THR A 252 -14.99 5.25 15.11
C THR A 252 -14.52 6.49 15.84
N TYR A 253 -14.37 7.59 15.12
CA TYR A 253 -13.70 8.81 15.61
C TYR A 253 -14.60 10.04 15.67
N GLY A 254 -15.86 9.95 15.18
CA GLY A 254 -16.86 11.01 15.26
C GLY A 254 -16.67 12.16 14.28
N PHE A 255 -15.87 11.99 13.22
CA PHE A 255 -15.72 12.96 12.13
C PHE A 255 -15.73 12.27 10.76
N TYR A 256 -16.15 12.99 9.73
CA TYR A 256 -16.07 12.51 8.34
C TYR A 256 -14.68 12.79 7.77
N GLY A 257 -14.06 11.73 7.25
CA GLY A 257 -12.72 11.81 6.67
C GLY A 257 -12.13 10.42 6.46
N PHE A 258 -10.96 10.38 5.84
CA PHE A 258 -10.19 9.15 5.61
C PHE A 258 -8.70 9.47 5.53
N ASP A 259 -7.87 8.54 5.92
CA ASP A 259 -6.43 8.64 5.69
C ASP A 259 -6.05 7.90 4.41
N LEU A 260 -4.89 8.27 3.86
CA LEU A 260 -4.38 7.80 2.59
C LEU A 260 -2.95 7.25 2.74
N PRO A 261 -2.79 6.03 3.29
CA PRO A 261 -1.47 5.44 3.54
C PRO A 261 -0.67 5.16 2.26
N ASP A 262 -1.29 4.59 1.25
CA ASP A 262 -0.63 4.31 -0.01
C ASP A 262 -0.34 5.58 -0.82
N PRO A 263 -1.27 6.55 -0.92
CA PRO A 263 -1.00 7.80 -1.61
C PRO A 263 0.15 8.61 -1.01
N ILE A 264 0.32 8.67 0.32
CA ILE A 264 1.47 9.38 0.92
C ILE A 264 2.77 8.62 0.67
N THR A 265 2.74 7.30 0.65
CA THR A 265 3.90 6.48 0.30
C THR A 265 4.29 6.71 -1.16
N MET A 266 3.31 6.70 -2.07
CA MET A 266 3.54 7.04 -3.48
C MET A 266 4.04 8.47 -3.65
N ALA A 267 3.46 9.43 -2.95
CA ALA A 267 3.90 10.83 -2.99
C ALA A 267 5.37 10.99 -2.58
N ILE A 268 5.80 10.26 -1.54
CA ILE A 268 7.20 10.22 -1.10
C ILE A 268 8.10 9.59 -2.18
N ALA A 269 7.66 8.54 -2.87
CA ALA A 269 8.41 7.91 -3.97
C ALA A 269 8.54 8.85 -5.18
N LEU A 270 7.49 9.61 -5.48
CA LEU A 270 7.49 10.63 -6.54
C LEU A 270 8.39 11.81 -6.18
N ASP A 271 8.24 12.34 -4.95
CA ASP A 271 8.99 13.49 -4.44
C ASP A 271 9.47 13.28 -3.00
N ASN A 272 10.74 12.94 -2.85
CA ASN A 272 11.38 12.73 -1.55
C ASN A 272 11.40 13.99 -0.66
N SER A 273 11.11 15.19 -1.18
CA SER A 273 11.03 16.42 -0.36
C SER A 273 9.84 16.42 0.60
N ILE A 274 8.86 15.53 0.37
CA ILE A 274 7.75 15.28 1.30
C ILE A 274 8.21 14.67 2.63
N ILE A 275 9.38 14.01 2.66
CA ILE A 275 9.97 13.53 3.91
C ILE A 275 10.58 14.71 4.68
N LEU A 276 9.98 15.07 5.81
CA LEU A 276 10.55 16.09 6.72
C LEU A 276 11.51 15.48 7.72
N GLU A 277 11.22 14.29 8.26
CA GLU A 277 12.09 13.57 9.20
C GLU A 277 12.11 12.07 8.89
N SER A 278 13.29 11.50 8.89
CA SER A 278 13.50 10.05 8.76
C SER A 278 14.80 9.63 9.44
N GLN A 279 14.89 8.37 9.84
CA GLN A 279 16.07 7.81 10.46
C GLN A 279 16.40 6.45 9.86
N GLN A 280 17.69 6.15 9.69
CA GLN A 280 18.13 4.81 9.33
C GLN A 280 18.20 3.98 10.63
N LEU A 281 17.35 2.97 10.74
CA LEU A 281 17.16 2.20 11.98
C LEU A 281 17.22 0.70 11.71
N HIS A 282 17.38 -0.07 12.79
CA HIS A 282 17.15 -1.50 12.78
C HIS A 282 15.67 -1.76 13.01
N VAL A 283 14.99 -2.37 12.04
CA VAL A 283 13.58 -2.74 12.12
C VAL A 283 13.46 -4.26 12.03
N LEU A 284 12.75 -4.82 13.00
CA LEU A 284 12.44 -6.24 13.11
C LEU A 284 10.95 -6.47 12.88
N VAL A 285 10.58 -7.66 12.41
CA VAL A 285 9.19 -8.08 12.29
C VAL A 285 8.93 -9.24 13.24
N ASP A 286 7.92 -9.12 14.11
CA ASP A 286 7.54 -10.21 15.01
C ASP A 286 6.65 -11.24 14.29
N THR A 287 7.23 -12.41 14.01
CA THR A 287 6.54 -13.54 13.37
C THR A 287 6.00 -14.56 14.39
N ARG A 288 6.29 -14.38 15.68
CA ARG A 288 5.85 -15.30 16.74
C ARG A 288 4.34 -15.22 16.96
N GLU A 289 3.74 -16.34 17.35
CA GLU A 289 2.34 -16.32 17.76
C GLU A 289 2.17 -15.46 19.03
N GLY A 290 1.14 -14.60 19.02
CA GLY A 290 0.81 -13.74 20.14
C GLY A 290 0.28 -12.38 19.72
N ILE A 291 0.10 -11.50 20.69
CA ILE A 291 -0.54 -10.18 20.52
C ILE A 291 0.30 -9.22 19.65
N THR A 292 1.60 -9.47 19.57
CA THR A 292 2.57 -8.64 18.81
C THR A 292 2.89 -9.21 17.44
N ARG A 293 2.27 -10.34 17.05
CA ARG A 293 2.50 -10.90 15.72
C ARG A 293 2.18 -9.88 14.62
N GLY A 294 3.10 -9.70 13.68
CA GLY A 294 3.01 -8.71 12.61
C GLY A 294 3.45 -7.30 13.01
N GLN A 295 3.90 -7.11 14.25
CA GLN A 295 4.44 -5.81 14.67
C GLN A 295 5.79 -5.54 14.00
N THR A 296 5.97 -4.33 13.48
CA THR A 296 7.29 -3.76 13.20
C THR A 296 7.89 -3.21 14.48
N ILE A 297 9.04 -3.74 14.89
CA ILE A 297 9.76 -3.32 16.09
C ILE A 297 10.89 -2.41 15.64
N VAL A 298 10.74 -1.11 15.84
CA VAL A 298 11.73 -0.11 15.44
C VAL A 298 12.68 0.14 16.61
N ASP A 299 13.95 -0.23 16.44
CA ASP A 299 14.98 -0.10 17.49
C ASP A 299 15.64 1.28 17.47
N TYR A 300 14.96 2.27 18.05
CA TYR A 300 15.44 3.66 18.12
C TYR A 300 16.73 3.84 18.92
N PHE A 301 17.04 2.92 19.83
CA PHE A 301 18.19 3.02 20.75
C PHE A 301 19.29 2.02 20.41
N ASN A 302 19.14 1.25 19.32
CA ASN A 302 20.05 0.17 18.94
C ASN A 302 20.28 -0.85 20.09
N ALA A 303 19.20 -1.17 20.81
CA ALA A 303 19.22 -2.10 21.95
C ALA A 303 19.57 -3.52 21.51
N GLU A 304 19.06 -3.95 20.36
CA GLU A 304 19.33 -5.27 19.76
C GLU A 304 20.68 -5.33 19.03
N LYS A 305 21.39 -4.20 18.90
CA LYS A 305 22.69 -4.10 18.21
C LYS A 305 22.65 -4.67 16.79
N GLY A 306 21.50 -4.60 16.14
CA GLY A 306 21.31 -5.05 14.78
C GLY A 306 21.88 -4.08 13.74
N LYS A 307 22.07 -4.58 12.52
CA LYS A 307 22.42 -3.72 11.39
C LYS A 307 21.20 -2.88 11.03
N GLN A 308 21.40 -1.56 10.89
CA GLN A 308 20.37 -0.68 10.34
C GLN A 308 20.01 -1.15 8.92
N ASN A 309 18.74 -1.50 8.72
CA ASN A 309 18.23 -2.11 7.49
C ASN A 309 17.15 -1.28 6.80
N VAL A 310 16.57 -0.29 7.49
CA VAL A 310 15.40 0.46 6.99
C VAL A 310 15.56 1.95 7.30
N ARG A 311 15.27 2.79 6.31
CA ARG A 311 14.99 4.21 6.50
C ARG A 311 13.54 4.35 6.92
N VAL A 312 13.28 4.70 8.18
CA VAL A 312 11.94 4.88 8.74
C VAL A 312 11.54 6.35 8.62
N VAL A 313 10.43 6.62 7.94
CA VAL A 313 9.85 7.97 7.85
C VAL A 313 9.04 8.22 9.11
N THR A 314 9.38 9.29 9.85
CA THR A 314 8.71 9.64 11.12
C THR A 314 7.88 10.91 11.00
N LYS A 315 8.12 11.73 9.94
CA LYS A 315 7.36 12.95 9.70
C LYS A 315 7.32 13.29 8.21
N SER A 316 6.13 13.60 7.73
CA SER A 316 5.89 14.01 6.34
C SER A 316 5.29 15.42 6.25
N ASP A 317 5.47 16.05 5.10
CA ASP A 317 4.86 17.33 4.75
C ASP A 317 3.42 17.11 4.26
N ASN A 318 2.45 17.37 5.12
CA ASN A 318 1.03 17.29 4.78
C ASN A 318 0.65 18.26 3.63
N GLU A 319 1.14 19.49 3.66
CA GLU A 319 0.83 20.47 2.61
C GLU A 319 1.43 20.07 1.26
N GLY A 320 2.69 19.62 1.27
CA GLY A 320 3.38 19.08 0.09
C GLY A 320 2.64 17.87 -0.49
N PHE A 321 2.19 16.94 0.35
CA PHE A 321 1.37 15.80 -0.05
C PHE A 321 0.07 16.22 -0.72
N LEU A 322 -0.73 17.10 -0.05
CA LEU A 322 -2.01 17.56 -0.59
C LEU A 322 -1.85 18.34 -1.89
N ASN A 323 -0.79 19.15 -2.01
CA ASN A 323 -0.49 19.90 -3.24
C ASN A 323 -0.16 18.94 -4.39
N LEU A 324 0.66 17.92 -4.15
CA LEU A 324 1.00 16.91 -5.16
C LEU A 324 -0.25 16.13 -5.59
N LEU A 325 -1.02 15.58 -4.64
CA LEU A 325 -2.27 14.87 -4.92
C LEU A 325 -3.21 15.75 -5.76
N THR A 326 -3.46 16.99 -5.31
CA THR A 326 -4.33 17.95 -6.02
C THR A 326 -3.84 18.20 -7.45
N SER A 327 -2.54 18.29 -7.66
CA SER A 327 -1.96 18.54 -8.99
C SER A 327 -2.17 17.37 -9.95
N LEU A 328 -2.14 16.14 -9.42
CA LEU A 328 -2.27 14.89 -10.20
C LEU A 328 -3.74 14.53 -10.49
N VAL A 329 -4.71 15.03 -9.72
CA VAL A 329 -6.15 14.76 -9.94
C VAL A 329 -6.90 15.88 -10.68
N LYS A 330 -6.18 16.92 -11.12
CA LYS A 330 -6.73 18.02 -11.96
C LYS A 330 -7.06 17.60 -13.37
#